data_199b06ffec9a4a76860830488b6f1884
#
_entry.id   199b06ffec9a4a76860830488b6f1884
#
_cell.length_a   1.000
_cell.length_b   1.000
_cell.length_c   1.000
_cell.angle_alpha   90.00
_cell.angle_beta   90.00
_cell.angle_gamma   90.00
#
_symmetry.space_group_name_H-M   'P 1'
#
loop_
_entity.id
_entity.type
_entity.pdbx_description
1 polymer ?
#
loop_
_entity_poly.entity_id
_entity_poly.type
_entity_poly.pdbx_seq_one_letter_code
_entity_poly.pdbx_strand_id
1 'polypeptide(L)'
;KEGVLYGRGAVDMKSGVAAFAAAAIEFVNETPPDGSVVLMITGDEEGDAHHGTTAILDWMREAGESIDHCLVGEPTSPNHMGEMMKIGRRGSLTAFITAKGVQGHSAYPHRAKNPLTALVALLDRLATHPLDQGTAHFDASTLAITTIDTRNTATNVIPAAAKATVNIRFNDTHSSQDLIAWLEKQAAQQSTNSEVEFEIDVKVSGESFLTPPGLLSRLIGDAAEAELGCRPALSTTGGTSDARFVKDICPVTEFGLVGRGMHGVDECVPVEQIHQLKAIYRRILQAYFE
;
A
#
# COMPACT_ATOMS: atom_id res chain seq x y z
N LYS A 1 9.53 12.73 26.16
CA LYS A 1 9.13 12.70 27.58
C LYS A 1 9.08 11.25 28.03
N GLU A 2 9.66 10.92 29.19
CA GLU A 2 9.56 9.59 29.83
C GLU A 2 9.90 8.40 28.92
N GLY A 3 10.96 8.54 28.10
CA GLY A 3 11.41 7.48 27.20
C GLY A 3 10.59 7.38 25.89
N VAL A 4 9.71 8.36 25.60
CA VAL A 4 8.92 8.43 24.37
C VAL A 4 9.30 9.67 23.56
N LEU A 5 9.54 9.49 22.27
CA LEU A 5 9.77 10.54 21.28
C LEU A 5 8.45 10.89 20.61
N TYR A 6 8.07 12.17 20.64
CA TYR A 6 6.85 12.70 20.00
C TYR A 6 7.21 13.56 18.81
N GLY A 7 6.48 13.40 17.71
CA GLY A 7 6.60 14.25 16.53
C GLY A 7 6.05 13.60 15.28
N ARG A 8 5.68 14.43 14.29
CA ARG A 8 5.27 13.95 12.97
C ARG A 8 6.43 13.19 12.30
N GLY A 9 6.18 11.95 11.87
CA GLY A 9 7.17 11.05 11.33
C GLY A 9 8.03 10.35 12.39
N ALA A 10 7.70 10.46 13.69
CA ALA A 10 8.41 9.73 14.73
C ALA A 10 8.29 8.21 14.55
N VAL A 11 7.14 7.74 14.09
CA VAL A 11 6.89 6.34 13.72
C VAL A 11 7.13 6.14 12.22
N ASP A 12 6.58 7.00 11.40
CA ASP A 12 6.48 6.87 9.95
C ASP A 12 7.20 8.01 9.23
N MET A 13 8.50 7.83 8.85
CA MET A 13 9.40 6.78 9.34
C MET A 13 10.78 7.38 9.70
N LYS A 14 10.85 8.66 10.18
CA LYS A 14 12.11 9.35 10.47
C LYS A 14 12.98 8.61 11.50
N SER A 15 12.36 7.93 12.47
CA SER A 15 13.14 7.12 13.41
C SER A 15 13.73 5.87 12.76
N GLY A 16 13.05 5.28 11.76
CA GLY A 16 13.60 4.21 10.93
C GLY A 16 14.83 4.68 10.15
N VAL A 17 14.73 5.85 9.50
CA VAL A 17 15.85 6.49 8.79
C VAL A 17 17.02 6.75 9.75
N ALA A 18 16.77 7.32 10.93
CA ALA A 18 17.82 7.60 11.91
C ALA A 18 18.48 6.32 12.44
N ALA A 19 17.69 5.29 12.72
CA ALA A 19 18.18 3.99 13.18
C ALA A 19 19.10 3.34 12.14
N PHE A 20 18.67 3.33 10.85
CA PHE A 20 19.47 2.74 9.79
C PHE A 20 20.75 3.56 9.51
N ALA A 21 20.66 4.89 9.45
CA ALA A 21 21.82 5.75 9.25
C ALA A 21 22.87 5.55 10.36
N ALA A 22 22.43 5.51 11.64
CA ALA A 22 23.32 5.27 12.76
C ALA A 22 23.97 3.87 12.70
N ALA A 23 23.20 2.83 12.37
CA ALA A 23 23.71 1.47 12.19
C ALA A 23 24.74 1.39 11.06
N ALA A 24 24.46 2.02 9.92
CA ALA A 24 25.35 2.04 8.76
C ALA A 24 26.67 2.77 9.08
N ILE A 25 26.61 3.95 9.73
CA ILE A 25 27.81 4.72 10.12
C ILE A 25 28.68 3.90 11.07
N GLU A 26 28.10 3.27 12.09
CA GLU A 26 28.87 2.43 13.03
C GLU A 26 29.50 1.23 12.30
N PHE A 27 28.71 0.53 11.47
CA PHE A 27 29.19 -0.63 10.74
C PHE A 27 30.36 -0.29 9.81
N VAL A 28 30.23 0.73 8.98
CA VAL A 28 31.26 1.13 8.01
C VAL A 28 32.55 1.60 8.70
N ASN A 29 32.44 2.26 9.87
CA ASN A 29 33.63 2.70 10.62
C ASN A 29 34.37 1.54 11.32
N GLU A 30 33.66 0.51 11.73
CA GLU A 30 34.25 -0.64 12.43
C GLU A 30 34.75 -1.72 11.46
N THR A 31 33.94 -1.99 10.43
CA THR A 31 34.19 -3.05 9.45
C THR A 31 33.80 -2.55 8.05
N PRO A 32 34.71 -1.84 7.36
CA PRO A 32 34.45 -1.38 5.99
C PRO A 32 34.03 -2.56 5.10
N PRO A 33 32.84 -2.52 4.45
CA PRO A 33 32.37 -3.63 3.62
C PRO A 33 33.16 -3.73 2.31
N ASP A 34 33.24 -4.95 1.76
CA ASP A 34 33.59 -5.16 0.36
C ASP A 34 32.34 -4.95 -0.48
N GLY A 35 31.97 -3.69 -0.68
CA GLY A 35 30.75 -3.29 -1.36
C GLY A 35 30.28 -1.90 -0.94
N SER A 36 29.01 -1.61 -1.11
CA SER A 36 28.42 -0.29 -0.81
C SER A 36 27.14 -0.39 0.02
N VAL A 37 26.99 0.53 0.98
CA VAL A 37 25.74 0.77 1.68
C VAL A 37 25.15 2.07 1.18
N VAL A 38 24.00 2.01 0.50
CA VAL A 38 23.32 3.17 -0.09
C VAL A 38 22.12 3.55 0.78
N LEU A 39 22.06 4.81 1.20
CA LEU A 39 20.90 5.37 1.90
C LEU A 39 20.08 6.21 0.93
N MET A 40 18.90 5.71 0.55
CA MET A 40 17.92 6.44 -0.25
C MET A 40 16.92 7.10 0.68
N ILE A 41 16.92 8.43 0.74
CA ILE A 41 16.03 9.21 1.61
C ILE A 41 15.12 10.05 0.72
N THR A 42 13.81 9.83 0.83
CA THR A 42 12.79 10.47 0.01
C THR A 42 11.80 11.23 0.89
N GLY A 43 11.09 12.20 0.32
CA GLY A 43 10.11 13.03 1.01
C GLY A 43 8.74 13.08 0.35
N ASP A 44 8.49 12.27 -0.70
CA ASP A 44 7.26 12.29 -1.51
C ASP A 44 6.47 10.96 -1.44
N GLU A 45 6.77 10.09 -0.45
CA GLU A 45 6.10 8.79 -0.28
C GLU A 45 4.62 8.98 0.06
N GLU A 46 4.30 9.92 0.94
CA GLU A 46 2.95 10.26 1.40
C GLU A 46 2.16 11.12 0.41
N GLY A 47 2.80 11.56 -0.66
CA GLY A 47 2.23 12.41 -1.70
C GLY A 47 1.90 11.67 -2.99
N ASP A 48 2.14 12.36 -4.10
CA ASP A 48 1.90 11.81 -5.44
C ASP A 48 3.03 10.88 -5.93
N ALA A 49 4.12 10.76 -5.18
CA ALA A 49 5.31 9.93 -5.45
C ALA A 49 5.98 10.21 -6.80
N HIS A 50 5.92 11.47 -7.28
CA HIS A 50 6.50 11.85 -8.58
C HIS A 50 8.00 12.16 -8.50
N HIS A 51 8.47 12.71 -7.38
CA HIS A 51 9.83 13.25 -7.23
C HIS A 51 10.64 12.57 -6.11
N GLY A 52 10.13 11.45 -5.58
CA GLY A 52 10.75 10.66 -4.52
C GLY A 52 11.57 9.50 -5.08
N THR A 53 11.24 8.30 -4.65
CA THR A 53 11.93 7.05 -5.00
C THR A 53 12.05 6.85 -6.51
N THR A 54 11.01 7.12 -7.29
CA THR A 54 11.05 6.98 -8.75
C THR A 54 12.15 7.84 -9.40
N ALA A 55 12.28 9.10 -8.95
CA ALA A 55 13.31 10.00 -9.49
C ALA A 55 14.73 9.54 -9.11
N ILE A 56 14.93 8.98 -7.91
CA ILE A 56 16.22 8.41 -7.50
C ILE A 56 16.55 7.18 -8.35
N LEU A 57 15.58 6.29 -8.59
CA LEU A 57 15.79 5.09 -9.38
C LEU A 57 16.08 5.42 -10.86
N ASP A 58 15.45 6.45 -11.41
CA ASP A 58 15.75 6.95 -12.75
C ASP A 58 17.18 7.50 -12.83
N TRP A 59 17.58 8.34 -11.87
CA TRP A 59 18.94 8.83 -11.76
C TRP A 59 19.96 7.69 -11.62
N MET A 60 19.71 6.69 -10.78
CA MET A 60 20.59 5.53 -10.62
C MET A 60 20.78 4.80 -11.95
N ARG A 61 19.70 4.60 -12.69
CA ARG A 61 19.76 3.95 -14.02
C ARG A 61 20.62 4.75 -15.01
N GLU A 62 20.46 6.07 -15.03
CA GLU A 62 21.25 6.97 -15.88
C GLU A 62 22.73 7.02 -15.47
N ALA A 63 23.01 6.97 -14.18
CA ALA A 63 24.36 6.96 -13.62
C ALA A 63 25.05 5.58 -13.72
N GLY A 64 24.31 4.52 -14.10
CA GLY A 64 24.82 3.16 -14.13
C GLY A 64 25.01 2.52 -12.74
N GLU A 65 24.35 3.08 -11.73
CA GLU A 65 24.34 2.54 -10.37
C GLU A 65 23.38 1.34 -10.25
N SER A 66 23.77 0.35 -9.48
CA SER A 66 22.95 -0.85 -9.22
C SER A 66 22.91 -1.18 -7.74
N ILE A 67 21.84 -1.85 -7.33
CA ILE A 67 21.65 -2.37 -5.97
C ILE A 67 21.25 -3.85 -6.04
N ASP A 68 21.81 -4.67 -5.15
CA ASP A 68 21.52 -6.10 -5.09
C ASP A 68 20.30 -6.43 -4.24
N HIS A 69 20.10 -5.66 -3.15
CA HIS A 69 18.96 -5.81 -2.24
C HIS A 69 18.55 -4.45 -1.68
N CYS A 70 17.27 -4.31 -1.36
CA CYS A 70 16.73 -3.12 -0.72
C CYS A 70 15.97 -3.48 0.56
N LEU A 71 16.31 -2.81 1.66
CA LEU A 71 15.55 -2.84 2.91
C LEU A 71 14.85 -1.50 3.10
N VAL A 72 13.51 -1.53 3.12
CA VAL A 72 12.70 -0.35 3.39
C VAL A 72 12.34 -0.31 4.88
N GLY A 73 12.58 0.81 5.53
CA GLY A 73 12.43 0.98 6.98
C GLY A 73 11.02 1.36 7.44
N GLU A 74 10.00 1.04 6.66
CA GLU A 74 8.59 1.29 6.98
C GLU A 74 8.15 0.61 8.28
N PRO A 75 7.19 1.20 9.03
CA PRO A 75 6.60 0.56 10.20
C PRO A 75 5.84 -0.70 9.76
N THR A 76 6.36 -1.87 10.10
CA THR A 76 5.81 -3.14 9.62
C THR A 76 4.98 -3.89 10.66
N SER A 77 5.23 -3.66 11.94
CA SER A 77 4.62 -4.42 13.04
C SER A 77 3.39 -3.68 13.60
N PRO A 78 2.22 -4.34 13.72
CA PRO A 78 1.01 -3.68 14.23
C PRO A 78 1.01 -3.49 15.76
N ASN A 79 1.54 -4.42 16.55
CA ASN A 79 1.38 -4.42 18.01
C ASN A 79 2.70 -4.38 18.77
N HIS A 80 3.72 -5.15 18.37
CA HIS A 80 5.03 -5.21 19.03
C HIS A 80 6.16 -5.33 18.01
N MET A 81 7.35 -4.88 18.40
CA MET A 81 8.55 -4.96 17.56
C MET A 81 8.83 -6.40 17.12
N GLY A 82 9.16 -6.58 15.85
CA GLY A 82 9.49 -7.88 15.29
C GLY A 82 8.30 -8.81 15.04
N GLU A 83 7.06 -8.31 15.10
CA GLU A 83 5.87 -9.13 14.85
C GLU A 83 5.82 -9.61 13.39
N MET A 84 6.15 -8.73 12.44
CA MET A 84 6.21 -9.10 11.02
C MET A 84 7.17 -8.24 10.20
N MET A 85 7.58 -8.80 9.07
CA MET A 85 8.26 -8.09 7.98
C MET A 85 7.40 -8.17 6.72
N LYS A 86 7.51 -7.19 5.80
CA LYS A 86 6.78 -7.21 4.55
C LYS A 86 7.68 -7.73 3.43
N ILE A 87 7.23 -8.82 2.80
CA ILE A 87 7.87 -9.40 1.62
C ILE A 87 7.10 -9.11 0.34
N GLY A 88 6.03 -8.32 0.43
CA GLY A 88 5.20 -7.92 -0.68
C GLY A 88 4.08 -7.02 -0.22
N ARG A 89 3.35 -6.46 -1.15
CA ARG A 89 2.19 -5.61 -0.91
C ARG A 89 1.08 -5.94 -1.90
N ARG A 90 -0.17 -5.81 -1.43
CA ARG A 90 -1.33 -5.88 -2.33
C ARG A 90 -1.33 -4.69 -3.27
N GLY A 91 -1.82 -4.89 -4.48
CA GLY A 91 -2.16 -3.82 -5.39
C GLY A 91 -3.33 -2.99 -4.87
N SER A 92 -3.46 -1.78 -5.39
CA SER A 92 -4.52 -0.85 -5.03
C SER A 92 -5.05 -0.11 -6.24
N LEU A 93 -6.36 -0.18 -6.43
CA LEU A 93 -7.10 0.46 -7.51
C LEU A 93 -8.31 1.19 -6.93
N THR A 94 -8.55 2.41 -7.37
CA THR A 94 -9.75 3.18 -7.03
C THR A 94 -10.51 3.49 -8.31
N ALA A 95 -11.77 3.06 -8.39
CA ALA A 95 -12.67 3.33 -9.50
C ALA A 95 -13.72 4.37 -9.10
N PHE A 96 -13.87 5.40 -9.92
CA PHE A 96 -14.88 6.44 -9.82
C PHE A 96 -15.98 6.14 -10.85
N ILE A 97 -17.13 5.71 -10.37
CA ILE A 97 -18.25 5.25 -11.20
C ILE A 97 -19.30 6.37 -11.28
N THR A 98 -19.66 6.76 -12.49
CA THR A 98 -20.75 7.71 -12.73
C THR A 98 -21.85 7.02 -13.55
N ALA A 99 -23.05 6.90 -12.96
CA ALA A 99 -24.24 6.44 -13.64
C ALA A 99 -25.01 7.66 -14.19
N LYS A 100 -25.23 7.72 -15.51
CA LYS A 100 -25.94 8.79 -16.22
C LYS A 100 -27.29 8.31 -16.68
N GLY A 101 -28.35 8.90 -16.13
CA GLY A 101 -29.74 8.59 -16.44
C GLY A 101 -30.48 9.77 -17.06
N VAL A 102 -31.80 9.72 -16.96
CA VAL A 102 -32.69 10.80 -17.38
C VAL A 102 -33.49 11.27 -16.18
N GLN A 103 -33.36 12.54 -15.84
CA GLN A 103 -34.11 13.16 -14.75
C GLN A 103 -35.61 13.11 -15.00
N GLY A 104 -36.39 12.93 -13.93
CA GLY A 104 -37.84 12.94 -14.00
C GLY A 104 -38.53 13.04 -12.66
N HIS A 105 -39.84 13.17 -12.70
CA HIS A 105 -40.69 13.18 -11.51
C HIS A 105 -40.88 11.74 -10.99
N SER A 106 -40.68 11.51 -9.69
CA SER A 106 -40.77 10.19 -9.08
C SER A 106 -42.15 9.49 -9.25
N ALA A 107 -43.22 10.26 -9.45
CA ALA A 107 -44.55 9.73 -9.74
C ALA A 107 -44.72 9.20 -11.18
N TYR A 108 -43.77 9.51 -12.09
CA TYR A 108 -43.78 9.08 -13.47
C TYR A 108 -42.47 8.39 -13.87
N PRO A 109 -42.10 7.27 -13.19
CA PRO A 109 -40.80 6.64 -13.38
C PRO A 109 -40.55 6.14 -14.82
N HIS A 110 -41.60 5.85 -15.57
CA HIS A 110 -41.54 5.46 -16.96
C HIS A 110 -41.07 6.56 -17.94
N ARG A 111 -41.00 7.82 -17.48
CA ARG A 111 -40.47 8.97 -18.22
C ARG A 111 -39.04 9.34 -17.84
N ALA A 112 -38.42 8.58 -16.94
CA ALA A 112 -37.09 8.78 -16.44
C ALA A 112 -36.24 7.53 -16.66
N LYS A 113 -34.93 7.68 -16.60
CA LYS A 113 -33.98 6.57 -16.44
C LYS A 113 -33.25 6.78 -15.11
N ASN A 114 -33.60 5.98 -14.11
CA ASN A 114 -33.15 6.21 -12.74
C ASN A 114 -31.72 5.70 -12.55
N PRO A 115 -30.70 6.61 -12.45
CA PRO A 115 -29.32 6.21 -12.27
C PRO A 115 -29.04 5.64 -10.87
N LEU A 116 -29.84 6.00 -9.86
CA LEU A 116 -29.69 5.50 -8.50
C LEU A 116 -29.96 4.00 -8.42
N THR A 117 -31.11 3.56 -8.93
CA THR A 117 -31.48 2.14 -8.93
C THR A 117 -30.46 1.30 -9.72
N ALA A 118 -30.03 1.83 -10.88
CA ALA A 118 -29.03 1.16 -11.70
C ALA A 118 -27.67 1.06 -11.01
N LEU A 119 -27.22 2.15 -10.35
CA LEU A 119 -25.96 2.19 -9.61
C LEU A 119 -25.98 1.24 -8.41
N VAL A 120 -27.04 1.25 -7.61
CA VAL A 120 -27.18 0.34 -6.45
C VAL A 120 -27.11 -1.11 -6.90
N ALA A 121 -27.77 -1.49 -8.01
CA ALA A 121 -27.71 -2.84 -8.54
C ALA A 121 -26.31 -3.23 -9.05
N LEU A 122 -25.57 -2.29 -9.64
CA LEU A 122 -24.16 -2.51 -9.99
C LEU A 122 -23.32 -2.72 -8.75
N LEU A 123 -23.41 -1.82 -7.77
CA LEU A 123 -22.62 -1.86 -6.54
C LEU A 123 -22.88 -3.13 -5.72
N ASP A 124 -24.13 -3.57 -5.61
CA ASP A 124 -24.49 -4.83 -4.94
C ASP A 124 -23.78 -6.02 -5.58
N ARG A 125 -23.82 -6.10 -6.92
CA ARG A 125 -23.14 -7.16 -7.67
C ARG A 125 -21.62 -7.11 -7.50
N LEU A 126 -21.02 -5.92 -7.53
CA LEU A 126 -19.57 -5.77 -7.30
C LEU A 126 -19.18 -6.20 -5.88
N ALA A 127 -19.94 -5.76 -4.87
CA ALA A 127 -19.64 -6.02 -3.46
C ALA A 127 -19.87 -7.48 -3.04
N THR A 128 -20.79 -8.18 -3.71
CA THR A 128 -21.11 -9.58 -3.41
C THR A 128 -20.29 -10.59 -4.21
N HIS A 129 -19.54 -10.13 -5.23
CA HIS A 129 -18.71 -11.00 -6.06
C HIS A 129 -17.35 -11.24 -5.37
N PRO A 130 -17.01 -12.48 -4.99
CA PRO A 130 -15.68 -12.80 -4.49
C PRO A 130 -14.69 -12.71 -5.66
N LEU A 131 -13.66 -11.90 -5.53
CA LEU A 131 -12.64 -11.74 -6.57
C LEU A 131 -11.73 -12.97 -6.65
N ASP A 132 -11.33 -13.50 -5.49
CA ASP A 132 -10.49 -14.70 -5.33
C ASP A 132 -10.60 -15.27 -3.89
N GLN A 133 -9.77 -16.26 -3.57
CA GLN A 133 -9.72 -16.91 -2.25
C GLN A 133 -8.38 -16.67 -1.52
N GLY A 134 -7.53 -15.78 -2.04
CA GLY A 134 -6.17 -15.58 -1.54
C GLY A 134 -5.18 -16.59 -2.10
N THR A 135 -3.93 -16.42 -1.69
CA THR A 135 -2.78 -17.27 -2.07
C THR A 135 -1.99 -17.71 -0.84
N ALA A 136 -0.88 -18.39 -1.03
CA ALA A 136 0.00 -18.81 0.09
C ALA A 136 0.56 -17.62 0.89
N HIS A 137 0.65 -16.43 0.26
CA HIS A 137 1.26 -15.24 0.85
C HIS A 137 0.32 -14.04 0.94
N PHE A 138 -0.86 -14.11 0.33
CA PHE A 138 -1.83 -13.02 0.31
C PHE A 138 -3.19 -13.47 0.80
N ASP A 139 -3.83 -12.61 1.57
CA ASP A 139 -5.26 -12.70 1.81
C ASP A 139 -6.06 -12.52 0.51
N ALA A 140 -7.34 -12.90 0.52
CA ALA A 140 -8.25 -12.66 -0.59
C ALA A 140 -8.35 -11.16 -0.92
N SER A 141 -8.47 -10.85 -2.21
CA SER A 141 -8.71 -9.50 -2.68
C SER A 141 -10.05 -8.97 -2.18
N THR A 142 -10.08 -7.68 -1.88
CA THR A 142 -11.25 -7.03 -1.28
C THR A 142 -11.70 -5.85 -2.11
N LEU A 143 -13.02 -5.65 -2.20
CA LEU A 143 -13.66 -4.47 -2.76
C LEU A 143 -14.45 -3.76 -1.67
N ALA A 144 -14.22 -2.46 -1.52
CA ALA A 144 -14.95 -1.59 -0.60
C ALA A 144 -15.62 -0.44 -1.38
N ILE A 145 -16.91 -0.26 -1.19
CA ILE A 145 -17.62 0.95 -1.62
C ILE A 145 -17.32 2.03 -0.60
N THR A 146 -16.67 3.11 -1.01
CA THR A 146 -16.24 4.17 -0.09
C THR A 146 -17.13 5.39 -0.11
N THR A 147 -17.80 5.68 -1.24
CA THR A 147 -18.78 6.76 -1.33
C THR A 147 -19.93 6.39 -2.25
N ILE A 148 -21.11 6.94 -1.96
CA ILE A 148 -22.27 7.02 -2.89
C ILE A 148 -22.83 8.44 -2.76
N ASP A 149 -22.92 9.18 -3.87
CA ASP A 149 -23.34 10.57 -3.86
C ASP A 149 -24.22 10.90 -5.09
N THR A 150 -25.27 11.65 -4.86
CA THR A 150 -26.16 12.14 -5.93
C THR A 150 -26.30 13.66 -5.91
N ARG A 151 -25.98 14.31 -4.78
CA ARG A 151 -26.27 15.72 -4.47
C ARG A 151 -27.73 16.10 -4.71
N ASN A 152 -28.66 15.12 -4.74
CA ASN A 152 -30.08 15.34 -4.92
C ASN A 152 -30.75 15.56 -3.55
N THR A 153 -31.33 16.73 -3.33
CA THR A 153 -32.05 17.08 -2.11
C THR A 153 -33.57 17.01 -2.29
N ALA A 154 -34.06 16.88 -3.53
CA ALA A 154 -35.48 16.84 -3.84
C ALA A 154 -36.03 15.41 -3.72
N THR A 155 -37.00 15.20 -2.85
CA THR A 155 -37.56 13.86 -2.56
C THR A 155 -38.48 13.30 -3.66
N ASN A 156 -38.97 14.16 -4.55
CA ASN A 156 -39.89 13.81 -5.63
C ASN A 156 -39.23 13.88 -7.02
N VAL A 157 -37.90 14.00 -7.11
CA VAL A 157 -37.15 14.07 -8.37
C VAL A 157 -36.17 12.90 -8.45
N ILE A 158 -36.22 12.16 -9.55
CA ILE A 158 -35.18 11.22 -9.97
C ILE A 158 -34.03 12.05 -10.54
N PRO A 159 -32.78 11.96 -10.03
CA PRO A 159 -31.67 12.78 -10.51
C PRO A 159 -31.20 12.35 -11.90
N ALA A 160 -30.48 13.23 -12.61
CA ALA A 160 -29.86 12.91 -13.90
C ALA A 160 -28.62 12.03 -13.77
N ALA A 161 -27.94 12.06 -12.63
CA ALA A 161 -26.73 11.27 -12.40
C ALA A 161 -26.60 10.83 -10.94
N ALA A 162 -25.86 9.74 -10.74
CA ALA A 162 -25.41 9.26 -9.43
C ALA A 162 -23.95 8.82 -9.53
N LYS A 163 -23.19 8.98 -8.45
CA LYS A 163 -21.76 8.64 -8.40
C LYS A 163 -21.45 7.69 -7.25
N ALA A 164 -20.45 6.85 -7.44
CA ALA A 164 -19.89 6.05 -6.38
C ALA A 164 -18.37 5.92 -6.55
N THR A 165 -17.68 5.69 -5.44
CA THR A 165 -16.27 5.33 -5.45
C THR A 165 -16.11 3.96 -4.84
N VAL A 166 -15.35 3.10 -5.50
CA VAL A 166 -14.95 1.78 -4.99
C VAL A 166 -13.44 1.68 -4.95
N ASN A 167 -12.92 1.07 -3.89
CA ASN A 167 -11.50 0.76 -3.77
C ASN A 167 -11.32 -0.75 -3.76
N ILE A 168 -10.40 -1.25 -4.57
CA ILE A 168 -10.03 -2.67 -4.64
C ILE A 168 -8.61 -2.81 -4.15
N ARG A 169 -8.40 -3.70 -3.16
CA ARG A 169 -7.10 -4.19 -2.73
C ARG A 169 -6.94 -5.61 -3.26
N PHE A 170 -5.98 -5.83 -4.14
CA PHE A 170 -5.85 -7.10 -4.85
C PHE A 170 -4.49 -7.76 -4.67
N ASN A 171 -4.50 -9.07 -4.69
CA ASN A 171 -3.33 -9.93 -4.58
C ASN A 171 -2.70 -10.22 -5.96
N ASP A 172 -1.71 -11.10 -5.98
CA ASP A 172 -0.90 -11.46 -7.15
C ASP A 172 -1.62 -12.37 -8.16
N THR A 173 -2.88 -12.73 -7.92
CA THR A 173 -3.72 -13.44 -8.91
C THR A 173 -4.39 -12.50 -9.91
N HIS A 174 -4.34 -11.18 -9.65
CA HIS A 174 -4.94 -10.15 -10.49
C HIS A 174 -3.91 -9.11 -10.92
N SER A 175 -4.10 -8.55 -12.10
CA SER A 175 -3.50 -7.28 -12.51
C SER A 175 -4.54 -6.15 -12.42
N SER A 176 -4.09 -4.90 -12.35
CA SER A 176 -5.00 -3.76 -12.42
C SER A 176 -5.80 -3.76 -13.73
N GLN A 177 -5.19 -4.17 -14.84
CA GLN A 177 -5.84 -4.26 -16.16
C GLN A 177 -6.98 -5.28 -16.18
N ASP A 178 -6.80 -6.46 -15.57
CA ASP A 178 -7.86 -7.47 -15.47
C ASP A 178 -9.04 -6.97 -14.65
N LEU A 179 -8.77 -6.27 -13.55
CA LEU A 179 -9.81 -5.70 -12.69
C LEU A 179 -10.55 -4.53 -13.36
N ILE A 180 -9.85 -3.69 -14.13
CA ILE A 180 -10.48 -2.64 -14.94
C ILE A 180 -11.41 -3.27 -15.96
N ALA A 181 -10.93 -4.24 -16.73
CA ALA A 181 -11.75 -4.94 -17.72
C ALA A 181 -12.98 -5.65 -17.09
N TRP A 182 -12.80 -6.22 -15.89
CA TRP A 182 -13.90 -6.80 -15.13
C TRP A 182 -14.94 -5.73 -14.72
N LEU A 183 -14.50 -4.58 -14.18
CA LEU A 183 -15.39 -3.47 -13.80
C LEU A 183 -16.19 -2.95 -15.00
N GLU A 184 -15.52 -2.72 -16.13
CA GLU A 184 -16.14 -2.26 -17.38
C GLU A 184 -17.18 -3.25 -17.89
N LYS A 185 -16.86 -4.55 -17.84
CA LYS A 185 -17.81 -5.62 -18.21
C LYS A 185 -19.06 -5.62 -17.32
N GLN A 186 -18.88 -5.45 -16.00
CA GLN A 186 -20.03 -5.38 -15.07
C GLN A 186 -20.89 -4.15 -15.33
N ALA A 187 -20.27 -3.00 -15.61
CA ALA A 187 -20.95 -1.77 -15.94
C ALA A 187 -21.72 -1.88 -17.28
N ALA A 188 -21.10 -2.43 -18.31
CA ALA A 188 -21.74 -2.64 -19.61
C ALA A 188 -22.96 -3.56 -19.51
N GLN A 189 -22.86 -4.64 -18.73
CA GLN A 189 -24.00 -5.52 -18.47
C GLN A 189 -25.14 -4.79 -17.75
N GLN A 190 -24.80 -3.94 -16.76
CA GLN A 190 -25.79 -3.16 -16.05
C GLN A 190 -26.41 -2.07 -16.91
N SER A 191 -25.63 -1.46 -17.79
CA SER A 191 -26.11 -0.49 -18.79
C SER A 191 -27.19 -1.10 -19.68
N THR A 192 -26.95 -2.31 -20.20
CA THR A 192 -27.91 -3.04 -21.02
C THR A 192 -29.19 -3.33 -20.25
N ASN A 193 -29.10 -3.70 -18.97
CA ASN A 193 -30.26 -4.08 -18.16
C ASN A 193 -31.11 -2.88 -17.72
N SER A 194 -30.52 -1.70 -17.57
CA SER A 194 -31.16 -0.50 -16.98
C SER A 194 -31.36 0.66 -17.95
N GLU A 195 -30.80 0.58 -19.15
CA GLU A 195 -30.72 1.68 -20.13
C GLU A 195 -30.04 2.95 -19.54
N VAL A 196 -29.23 2.80 -18.48
CA VAL A 196 -28.44 3.86 -17.85
C VAL A 196 -27.01 3.71 -18.32
N GLU A 197 -26.38 4.80 -18.74
CA GLU A 197 -24.97 4.82 -19.13
C GLU A 197 -24.06 4.86 -17.90
N PHE A 198 -22.96 4.09 -17.94
CA PHE A 198 -21.94 4.11 -16.90
C PHE A 198 -20.60 4.58 -17.48
N GLU A 199 -19.97 5.51 -16.77
CA GLU A 199 -18.57 5.91 -17.00
C GLU A 199 -17.76 5.48 -15.80
N ILE A 200 -16.56 4.95 -16.04
CA ILE A 200 -15.64 4.52 -14.99
C ILE A 200 -14.27 5.16 -15.26
N ASP A 201 -13.83 5.99 -14.33
CA ASP A 201 -12.45 6.49 -14.28
C ASP A 201 -11.69 5.71 -13.23
N VAL A 202 -10.45 5.32 -13.51
CA VAL A 202 -9.67 4.48 -12.61
C VAL A 202 -8.32 5.12 -12.29
N LYS A 203 -8.00 5.15 -11.00
CA LYS A 203 -6.65 5.49 -10.50
C LYS A 203 -6.02 4.21 -9.93
N VAL A 204 -4.93 3.75 -10.52
CA VAL A 204 -4.10 2.65 -10.00
C VAL A 204 -3.01 3.27 -9.13
N SER A 205 -2.95 2.89 -7.85
CA SER A 205 -1.90 3.33 -6.93
C SER A 205 -0.65 2.44 -7.01
N GLY A 206 -0.82 1.19 -7.41
CA GLY A 206 0.27 0.23 -7.63
C GLY A 206 -0.25 -1.18 -7.87
N GLU A 207 0.58 -1.98 -8.55
CA GLU A 207 0.36 -3.42 -8.71
C GLU A 207 0.72 -4.16 -7.42
N SER A 208 0.15 -5.35 -7.25
CA SER A 208 0.60 -6.28 -6.22
C SER A 208 2.00 -6.78 -6.56
N PHE A 209 2.78 -7.09 -5.54
CA PHE A 209 4.08 -7.75 -5.74
C PHE A 209 4.43 -8.64 -4.56
N LEU A 210 5.27 -9.63 -4.83
CA LEU A 210 5.86 -10.52 -3.85
C LEU A 210 7.35 -10.65 -4.16
N THR A 211 8.20 -10.38 -3.17
CA THR A 211 9.59 -10.83 -3.14
C THR A 211 9.62 -12.19 -2.47
N PRO A 212 9.93 -13.27 -3.18
CA PRO A 212 10.02 -14.59 -2.56
C PRO A 212 10.96 -14.59 -1.36
N PRO A 213 10.68 -15.37 -0.30
CA PRO A 213 11.59 -15.51 0.83
C PRO A 213 13.01 -15.87 0.36
N GLY A 214 14.01 -15.10 0.81
CA GLY A 214 15.39 -15.21 0.33
C GLY A 214 16.43 -14.76 1.35
N LEU A 215 17.59 -14.30 0.88
CA LEU A 215 18.69 -13.86 1.73
C LEU A 215 18.23 -12.76 2.71
N LEU A 216 17.64 -11.67 2.19
CA LEU A 216 17.31 -10.51 3.02
C LEU A 216 16.27 -10.85 4.09
N SER A 217 15.19 -11.56 3.75
CA SER A 217 14.18 -11.96 4.73
C SER A 217 14.73 -12.92 5.79
N ARG A 218 15.70 -13.78 5.44
CA ARG A 218 16.40 -14.62 6.41
C ARG A 218 17.24 -13.78 7.36
N LEU A 219 18.08 -12.87 6.86
CA LEU A 219 18.92 -12.00 7.66
C LEU A 219 18.11 -11.12 8.62
N ILE A 220 17.01 -10.56 8.16
CA ILE A 220 16.09 -9.80 9.01
C ILE A 220 15.52 -10.70 10.11
N GLY A 221 15.10 -11.92 9.75
CA GLY A 221 14.57 -12.90 10.70
C GLY A 221 15.57 -13.25 11.78
N ASP A 222 16.80 -13.60 11.40
CA ASP A 222 17.88 -13.99 12.31
C ASP A 222 18.28 -12.81 13.24
N ALA A 223 18.39 -11.59 12.68
CA ALA A 223 18.73 -10.40 13.47
C ALA A 223 17.61 -10.02 14.46
N ALA A 224 16.35 -10.07 14.04
CA ALA A 224 15.23 -9.78 14.92
C ALA A 224 15.09 -10.84 16.03
N GLU A 225 15.27 -12.12 15.72
CA GLU A 225 15.24 -13.20 16.71
C GLU A 225 16.36 -13.04 17.76
N ALA A 226 17.55 -12.64 17.33
CA ALA A 226 18.68 -12.40 18.23
C ALA A 226 18.46 -11.18 19.16
N GLU A 227 17.80 -10.12 18.71
CA GLU A 227 17.58 -8.89 19.49
C GLU A 227 16.29 -8.90 20.29
N LEU A 228 15.22 -9.53 19.76
CA LEU A 228 13.86 -9.44 20.31
C LEU A 228 13.36 -10.78 20.86
N GLY A 229 14.05 -11.89 20.59
CA GLY A 229 13.62 -13.24 20.96
C GLY A 229 12.46 -13.76 20.13
N CYS A 230 12.09 -13.09 19.04
CA CYS A 230 11.01 -13.55 18.15
C CYS A 230 11.40 -13.32 16.68
N ARG A 231 10.98 -14.27 15.83
CA ARG A 231 11.19 -14.19 14.39
C ARG A 231 9.98 -13.58 13.72
N PRO A 232 10.13 -12.50 12.93
CA PRO A 232 9.02 -11.84 12.27
C PRO A 232 8.29 -12.76 11.28
N ALA A 233 6.96 -12.72 11.31
CA ALA A 233 6.14 -13.38 10.29
C ALA A 233 6.31 -12.70 8.93
N LEU A 234 6.35 -13.50 7.86
CA LEU A 234 6.33 -12.99 6.49
C LEU A 234 4.92 -12.51 6.15
N SER A 235 4.78 -11.28 5.68
CA SER A 235 3.46 -10.66 5.47
C SER A 235 3.43 -9.83 4.19
N THR A 236 2.23 -9.72 3.62
CA THR A 236 1.90 -8.86 2.48
C THR A 236 0.77 -7.88 2.81
N THR A 237 0.36 -7.83 4.09
CA THR A 237 -0.74 -6.98 4.56
C THR A 237 -0.32 -5.51 4.67
N GLY A 238 -1.31 -4.61 4.75
CA GLY A 238 -1.11 -3.17 4.93
C GLY A 238 -1.38 -2.35 3.67
N GLY A 239 -0.97 -1.09 3.70
CA GLY A 239 -1.06 -0.15 2.59
C GLY A 239 0.01 -0.38 1.53
N THR A 240 0.12 0.53 0.58
CA THR A 240 1.23 0.60 -0.38
C THR A 240 2.45 1.27 0.28
N SER A 241 3.64 1.05 -0.28
CA SER A 241 4.89 1.73 0.10
C SER A 241 5.77 1.91 -1.12
N ASP A 242 6.85 2.65 -1.00
CA ASP A 242 7.82 2.85 -2.10
C ASP A 242 8.56 1.58 -2.52
N ALA A 243 8.46 0.49 -1.75
CA ALA A 243 8.91 -0.84 -2.19
C ALA A 243 8.31 -1.26 -3.54
N ARG A 244 7.10 -0.75 -3.88
CA ARG A 244 6.44 -0.97 -5.18
C ARG A 244 7.25 -0.50 -6.39
N PHE A 245 8.12 0.48 -6.22
CA PHE A 245 8.99 1.00 -7.28
C PHE A 245 10.34 0.27 -7.35
N VAL A 246 10.80 -0.25 -6.22
CA VAL A 246 12.09 -0.93 -6.11
C VAL A 246 12.03 -2.38 -6.56
N LYS A 247 10.86 -3.02 -6.42
CA LYS A 247 10.63 -4.44 -6.69
C LYS A 247 11.08 -4.94 -8.07
N ASP A 248 11.10 -4.05 -9.05
CA ASP A 248 11.48 -4.36 -10.44
C ASP A 248 13.00 -4.21 -10.68
N ILE A 249 13.74 -3.75 -9.68
CA ILE A 249 15.19 -3.49 -9.75
C ILE A 249 15.94 -4.54 -8.94
N CYS A 250 15.52 -4.81 -7.70
CA CYS A 250 16.14 -5.80 -6.84
C CYS A 250 15.12 -6.40 -5.86
N PRO A 251 15.46 -7.54 -5.21
CA PRO A 251 14.68 -8.05 -4.09
C PRO A 251 14.52 -7.00 -2.99
N VAL A 252 13.27 -6.75 -2.58
CA VAL A 252 12.92 -5.74 -1.56
C VAL A 252 12.16 -6.38 -0.42
N THR A 253 12.51 -6.02 0.81
CA THR A 253 11.81 -6.42 2.03
C THR A 253 11.67 -5.20 2.92
N GLU A 254 10.56 -5.11 3.66
CA GLU A 254 10.34 -3.99 4.58
C GLU A 254 10.37 -4.49 6.02
N PHE A 255 11.07 -3.76 6.87
CA PHE A 255 11.13 -4.04 8.30
C PHE A 255 11.43 -2.76 9.08
N GLY A 256 10.60 -2.45 10.09
CA GLY A 256 10.75 -1.27 10.91
C GLY A 256 9.95 -1.31 12.20
N LEU A 257 9.56 -0.14 12.65
CA LEU A 257 8.92 0.09 13.93
C LEU A 257 7.49 -0.48 14.02
N VAL A 258 6.90 -0.32 15.20
CA VAL A 258 5.48 -0.56 15.43
C VAL A 258 4.67 0.61 14.85
N GLY A 259 3.79 0.32 13.89
CA GLY A 259 3.01 1.34 13.15
C GLY A 259 1.87 1.97 13.95
N ARG A 260 1.77 1.72 15.25
CA ARG A 260 0.70 2.26 16.08
C ARG A 260 0.82 3.77 16.20
N GLY A 261 -0.21 4.51 15.82
CA GLY A 261 -0.25 5.97 15.91
C GLY A 261 0.32 6.70 14.70
N MET A 262 0.84 6.01 13.66
CA MET A 262 1.21 6.64 12.41
C MET A 262 0.01 7.41 11.82
N HIS A 263 0.27 8.57 11.20
CA HIS A 263 -0.72 9.53 10.68
C HIS A 263 -1.68 10.12 11.72
N GLY A 264 -1.59 9.70 12.98
CA GLY A 264 -2.45 10.18 14.07
C GLY A 264 -2.02 11.53 14.65
N VAL A 265 -2.85 12.06 15.53
CA VAL A 265 -2.48 13.17 16.43
C VAL A 265 -1.57 12.60 17.53
N ASP A 266 -0.56 13.38 17.95
CA ASP A 266 0.43 12.96 18.96
C ASP A 266 1.21 11.68 18.58
N GLU A 267 1.55 11.57 17.31
CA GLU A 267 2.41 10.49 16.82
C GLU A 267 3.67 10.38 17.68
N CYS A 268 3.96 9.18 18.15
CA CYS A 268 5.07 8.96 19.08
C CYS A 268 5.58 7.53 19.03
N VAL A 269 6.84 7.34 19.43
CA VAL A 269 7.52 6.04 19.46
C VAL A 269 8.33 5.92 20.76
N PRO A 270 8.32 4.75 21.43
CA PRO A 270 9.27 4.47 22.52
C PRO A 270 10.71 4.52 22.01
N VAL A 271 11.58 5.28 22.67
CA VAL A 271 13.00 5.41 22.28
C VAL A 271 13.71 4.06 22.27
N GLU A 272 13.31 3.16 23.16
CA GLU A 272 13.82 1.79 23.22
C GLU A 272 13.62 1.04 21.87
N GLN A 273 12.49 1.20 21.23
CA GLN A 273 12.22 0.57 19.92
C GLN A 273 13.16 1.09 18.83
N ILE A 274 13.58 2.38 18.90
CA ILE A 274 14.54 2.95 17.95
C ILE A 274 15.92 2.31 18.17
N HIS A 275 16.33 2.11 19.42
CA HIS A 275 17.58 1.43 19.74
C HIS A 275 17.58 -0.04 19.32
N GLN A 276 16.48 -0.76 19.55
CA GLN A 276 16.30 -2.13 19.10
C GLN A 276 16.38 -2.23 17.57
N LEU A 277 15.68 -1.32 16.85
CA LEU A 277 15.71 -1.29 15.39
C LEU A 277 17.12 -1.02 14.87
N LYS A 278 17.85 -0.07 15.46
CA LYS A 278 19.26 0.19 15.13
C LYS A 278 20.12 -1.05 15.30
N ALA A 279 19.98 -1.77 16.42
CA ALA A 279 20.74 -2.98 16.70
C ALA A 279 20.44 -4.08 15.66
N ILE A 280 19.17 -4.24 15.29
CA ILE A 280 18.74 -5.18 14.24
C ILE A 280 19.36 -4.80 12.89
N TYR A 281 19.28 -3.54 12.47
CA TYR A 281 19.86 -3.08 11.21
C TYR A 281 21.38 -3.28 11.16
N ARG A 282 22.08 -3.04 12.29
CA ARG A 282 23.51 -3.29 12.38
C ARG A 282 23.84 -4.78 12.18
N ARG A 283 23.09 -5.69 12.83
CA ARG A 283 23.27 -7.14 12.64
C ARG A 283 23.01 -7.57 11.20
N ILE A 284 21.99 -7.00 10.56
CA ILE A 284 21.73 -7.27 9.15
C ILE A 284 22.91 -6.87 8.29
N LEU A 285 23.47 -5.68 8.48
CA LEU A 285 24.65 -5.22 7.74
C LEU A 285 25.85 -6.13 7.97
N GLN A 286 26.15 -6.48 9.22
CA GLN A 286 27.25 -7.40 9.53
C GLN A 286 27.11 -8.74 8.79
N ALA A 287 25.95 -9.39 8.91
CA ALA A 287 25.70 -10.69 8.30
C ALA A 287 25.49 -10.65 6.78
N TYR A 288 25.24 -9.48 6.21
CA TYR A 288 25.11 -9.31 4.76
C TYR A 288 26.47 -9.23 4.05
N PHE A 289 27.48 -8.66 4.71
CA PHE A 289 28.81 -8.45 4.15
C PHE A 289 29.86 -9.47 4.68
N GLU A 290 29.48 -10.42 5.52
CA GLU A 290 30.27 -11.61 5.88
C GLU A 290 30.27 -12.64 4.75
#